data_629b669135438e2147b5b4fbd9b8835d
#
_entry.id   629b669135438e2147b5b4fbd9b8835d
#
_cell.length_a   1.000
_cell.length_b   1.000
_cell.length_c   1.000
_cell.angle_alpha   90.00
_cell.angle_beta   90.00
_cell.angle_gamma   90.00
#
_symmetry.space_group_name_H-M   'P 1'
#
loop_
_entity.id
_entity.type
_entity.pdbx_description
1 polymer ?
#
loop_
_entity_poly.entity_id
_entity_poly.type
_entity_poly.pdbx_seq_one_letter_code
_entity_poly.pdbx_strand_id
1 'polypeptide(L)'
;MQEPVPEPVQEFTKVESIFVRHRNCLMIRAEFTPIFTDYYLHLMDIEERHPENLDTTLKDLLAILTLHLTARPWAETIAWTANIRGPRLNFFATGSSVHEYITGRLFTEDVREPDRNFLYSQTTTQGKEPRTSTIEVETSDPLEWLRHFYDQSEQRPGRAYKLPNDTYVLIAAQPDFDQEWFEGLNIEQVAKISDEEEPKTRATRRFKFACG
;
A
#
# COMPACT_ATOMS: atom_id res chain seq x y z
N MET A 1 -41.31 8.57 20.02
CA MET A 1 -40.11 7.71 20.07
C MET A 1 -39.49 7.78 18.69
N GLN A 2 -38.33 8.44 18.56
CA GLN A 2 -37.56 8.38 17.33
C GLN A 2 -36.85 7.03 17.31
N GLU A 3 -37.01 6.30 16.21
CA GLU A 3 -36.21 5.08 15.98
C GLU A 3 -34.74 5.47 15.99
N PRO A 4 -33.87 4.69 16.66
CA PRO A 4 -32.43 4.95 16.61
C PRO A 4 -31.98 4.86 15.14
N VAL A 5 -31.31 5.92 14.66
CA VAL A 5 -30.66 5.91 13.37
C VAL A 5 -29.61 4.78 13.41
N PRO A 6 -29.66 3.81 12.51
CA PRO A 6 -28.66 2.74 12.52
C PRO A 6 -27.26 3.36 12.37
N GLU A 7 -26.35 2.99 13.27
CA GLU A 7 -24.96 3.40 13.15
C GLU A 7 -24.42 2.92 11.79
N PRO A 8 -23.66 3.78 11.06
CA PRO A 8 -23.10 3.41 9.79
C PRO A 8 -22.21 2.18 9.99
N VAL A 9 -22.52 1.11 9.28
CA VAL A 9 -21.69 -0.11 9.29
C VAL A 9 -20.35 0.27 8.67
N GLN A 10 -19.30 0.32 9.51
CA GLN A 10 -17.95 0.58 9.03
C GLN A 10 -17.52 -0.56 8.09
N GLU A 11 -17.35 -0.25 6.83
CA GLU A 11 -16.84 -1.19 5.85
C GLU A 11 -15.32 -1.29 5.96
N PHE A 12 -14.82 -2.52 5.88
CA PHE A 12 -13.38 -2.79 5.87
C PHE A 12 -12.90 -3.16 4.48
N THR A 13 -11.73 -2.68 4.10
CA THR A 13 -11.02 -3.20 2.95
C THR A 13 -10.51 -4.61 3.26
N LYS A 14 -10.99 -5.58 2.51
CA LYS A 14 -10.53 -6.98 2.59
C LYS A 14 -9.31 -7.15 1.70
N VAL A 15 -8.20 -7.55 2.32
CA VAL A 15 -6.93 -7.80 1.63
C VAL A 15 -6.70 -9.30 1.56
N GLU A 16 -6.67 -9.85 0.36
CA GLU A 16 -6.46 -11.27 0.11
C GLU A 16 -5.00 -11.55 -0.21
N SER A 17 -4.46 -12.62 0.40
CA SER A 17 -3.15 -13.18 0.08
C SER A 17 -3.32 -14.50 -0.62
N ILE A 18 -2.74 -14.64 -1.80
CA ILE A 18 -2.81 -15.83 -2.65
C ILE A 18 -1.38 -16.28 -2.97
N PHE A 19 -1.06 -17.52 -2.66
CA PHE A 19 0.22 -18.10 -3.04
C PHE A 19 0.11 -18.80 -4.40
N VAL A 20 0.76 -18.23 -5.42
CA VAL A 20 0.81 -18.74 -6.79
C VAL A 20 1.86 -19.87 -6.85
N ARG A 21 1.46 -21.09 -6.48
CA ARG A 21 2.36 -22.22 -6.19
C ARG A 21 3.32 -22.58 -7.31
N HIS A 22 2.82 -22.66 -8.55
CA HIS A 22 3.61 -23.05 -9.71
C HIS A 22 4.59 -21.97 -10.17
N ARG A 23 4.50 -20.75 -9.60
CA ARG A 23 5.33 -19.60 -9.93
C ARG A 23 6.18 -19.13 -8.75
N ASN A 24 5.92 -19.70 -7.59
CA ASN A 24 6.60 -19.36 -6.33
C ASN A 24 6.55 -17.84 -6.04
N CYS A 25 5.38 -17.25 -6.22
CA CYS A 25 5.11 -15.84 -5.98
C CYS A 25 3.95 -15.68 -5.00
N LEU A 26 4.00 -14.63 -4.20
CA LEU A 26 2.91 -14.21 -3.35
C LEU A 26 2.16 -13.07 -4.03
N MET A 27 0.87 -13.23 -4.27
CA MET A 27 -0.02 -12.19 -4.74
C MET A 27 -0.84 -11.66 -3.58
N ILE A 28 -0.85 -10.33 -3.41
CA ILE A 28 -1.72 -9.63 -2.47
C ILE A 28 -2.66 -8.74 -3.28
N ARG A 29 -3.96 -8.84 -3.03
CA ARG A 29 -5.00 -8.09 -3.75
C ARG A 29 -6.01 -7.49 -2.81
N ALA A 30 -6.45 -6.28 -3.10
CA ALA A 30 -7.56 -5.63 -2.42
C ALA A 30 -8.26 -4.60 -3.30
N GLU A 31 -9.54 -4.39 -3.04
CA GLU A 31 -10.34 -3.28 -3.53
C GLU A 31 -10.41 -2.23 -2.41
N PHE A 32 -9.99 -0.99 -2.70
CA PHE A 32 -9.71 0.03 -1.71
C PHE A 32 -10.82 1.07 -1.52
N THR A 33 -11.97 0.93 -2.16
CA THR A 33 -13.09 1.86 -2.00
C THR A 33 -13.44 2.14 -0.53
N PRO A 34 -13.47 1.17 0.40
CA PRO A 34 -13.77 1.45 1.81
C PRO A 34 -12.73 2.38 2.46
N ILE A 35 -11.43 2.08 2.30
CA ILE A 35 -10.36 2.94 2.83
C ILE A 35 -10.40 4.34 2.21
N PHE A 36 -10.62 4.45 0.90
CA PHE A 36 -10.67 5.73 0.21
C PHE A 36 -11.91 6.54 0.60
N THR A 37 -13.03 5.88 0.87
CA THR A 37 -14.24 6.54 1.40
C THR A 37 -13.96 7.14 2.77
N ASP A 38 -13.40 6.36 3.69
CA ASP A 38 -13.04 6.84 5.03
C ASP A 38 -12.00 7.99 4.97
N TYR A 39 -11.02 7.88 4.07
CA TYR A 39 -10.04 8.94 3.81
C TYR A 39 -10.71 10.25 3.35
N TYR A 40 -11.66 10.20 2.40
CA TYR A 40 -12.39 11.39 1.96
C TYR A 40 -13.29 11.97 3.05
N LEU A 41 -13.94 11.13 3.85
CA LEU A 41 -14.72 11.60 5.00
C LEU A 41 -13.82 12.33 6.00
N HIS A 42 -12.63 11.81 6.26
CA HIS A 42 -11.64 12.47 7.10
C HIS A 42 -11.20 13.83 6.54
N LEU A 43 -10.91 13.94 5.25
CA LEU A 43 -10.57 15.22 4.61
C LEU A 43 -11.70 16.23 4.74
N MET A 44 -12.96 15.79 4.62
CA MET A 44 -14.14 16.66 4.81
C MET A 44 -14.23 17.16 6.26
N ASP A 45 -13.96 16.29 7.25
CA ASP A 45 -14.03 16.65 8.67
C ASP A 45 -12.98 17.70 9.07
N ILE A 46 -11.79 17.65 8.45
CA ILE A 46 -10.71 18.63 8.70
C ILE A 46 -10.72 19.80 7.70
N GLU A 47 -11.73 19.88 6.84
CA GLU A 47 -11.87 20.91 5.82
C GLU A 47 -10.67 21.03 4.85
N GLU A 48 -9.93 19.94 4.63
CA GLU A 48 -8.82 19.87 3.69
C GLU A 48 -9.27 19.35 2.31
N ARG A 49 -8.59 19.84 1.27
CA ARG A 49 -8.72 19.35 -0.12
C ARG A 49 -7.37 19.32 -0.79
N HIS A 50 -7.10 18.25 -1.49
CA HIS A 50 -5.87 18.11 -2.28
C HIS A 50 -6.16 18.24 -3.79
N PRO A 51 -5.21 18.76 -4.58
CA PRO A 51 -5.24 18.63 -6.03
C PRO A 51 -5.36 17.15 -6.44
N GLU A 52 -6.13 16.87 -7.49
CA GLU A 52 -6.46 15.50 -7.92
C GLU A 52 -5.22 14.59 -8.11
N ASN A 53 -4.16 15.14 -8.71
CA ASN A 53 -2.91 14.39 -8.91
C ASN A 53 -2.22 14.02 -7.60
N LEU A 54 -2.21 14.91 -6.60
CA LEU A 54 -1.60 14.67 -5.29
C LEU A 54 -2.47 13.73 -4.45
N ASP A 55 -3.79 13.89 -4.54
CA ASP A 55 -4.75 12.98 -3.93
C ASP A 55 -4.58 11.55 -4.46
N THR A 56 -4.47 11.40 -5.79
CA THR A 56 -4.21 10.11 -6.42
C THR A 56 -2.90 9.50 -5.93
N THR A 57 -1.82 10.27 -5.85
CA THR A 57 -0.53 9.80 -5.35
C THR A 57 -0.62 9.32 -3.90
N LEU A 58 -1.33 10.05 -3.03
CA LEU A 58 -1.51 9.64 -1.64
C LEU A 58 -2.35 8.35 -1.53
N LYS A 59 -3.42 8.23 -2.31
CA LYS A 59 -4.24 7.00 -2.37
C LYS A 59 -3.42 5.80 -2.85
N ASP A 60 -2.63 5.98 -3.90
CA ASP A 60 -1.73 4.93 -4.40
C ASP A 60 -0.73 4.51 -3.32
N LEU A 61 -0.16 5.48 -2.57
CA LEU A 61 0.75 5.20 -1.46
C LEU A 61 0.07 4.41 -0.32
N LEU A 62 -1.14 4.79 0.07
CA LEU A 62 -1.94 4.06 1.07
C LEU A 62 -2.20 2.61 0.64
N ALA A 63 -2.60 2.44 -0.62
CA ALA A 63 -2.89 1.12 -1.18
C ALA A 63 -1.64 0.22 -1.18
N ILE A 64 -0.53 0.68 -1.75
CA ILE A 64 0.70 -0.15 -1.84
C ILE A 64 1.31 -0.44 -0.47
N LEU A 65 1.23 0.49 0.49
CA LEU A 65 1.70 0.23 1.86
C LEU A 65 0.83 -0.84 2.55
N THR A 66 -0.48 -0.83 2.36
CA THR A 66 -1.39 -1.87 2.88
C THR A 66 -1.08 -3.25 2.30
N LEU A 67 -0.85 -3.32 0.98
CA LEU A 67 -0.45 -4.55 0.32
C LEU A 67 0.91 -5.04 0.82
N HIS A 68 1.88 -4.12 0.97
CA HIS A 68 3.21 -4.44 1.51
C HIS A 68 3.15 -4.99 2.94
N LEU A 69 2.39 -4.34 3.84
CA LEU A 69 2.15 -4.82 5.21
C LEU A 69 1.57 -6.25 5.23
N THR A 70 0.69 -6.56 4.28
CA THR A 70 0.07 -7.89 4.17
C THR A 70 1.04 -8.93 3.61
N ALA A 71 1.96 -8.53 2.72
CA ALA A 71 2.99 -9.39 2.16
C ALA A 71 4.09 -9.79 3.16
N ARG A 72 4.14 -9.11 4.31
CA ARG A 72 5.11 -9.37 5.37
C ARG A 72 4.62 -10.48 6.31
N PRO A 73 5.50 -11.42 6.70
CA PRO A 73 5.13 -12.51 7.60
C PRO A 73 4.98 -12.07 9.06
N TRP A 74 5.52 -10.90 9.42
CA TRP A 74 5.62 -10.42 10.79
C TRP A 74 4.49 -9.44 11.14
N ALA A 75 4.19 -9.36 12.42
CA ALA A 75 3.36 -8.31 13.00
C ALA A 75 4.19 -7.00 13.06
N GLU A 76 3.96 -6.09 12.14
CA GLU A 76 4.76 -4.87 11.96
C GLU A 76 3.88 -3.63 11.89
N THR A 77 4.49 -2.50 12.29
CA THR A 77 4.03 -1.16 11.96
C THR A 77 5.08 -0.55 11.03
N ILE A 78 4.64 -0.05 9.89
CA ILE A 78 5.52 0.56 8.88
C ILE A 78 5.07 1.99 8.64
N ALA A 79 6.03 2.91 8.61
CA ALA A 79 5.83 4.29 8.21
C ALA A 79 6.69 4.60 6.99
N TRP A 80 6.08 5.17 5.96
CA TRP A 80 6.73 5.64 4.75
C TRP A 80 6.62 7.15 4.64
N THR A 81 7.72 7.82 4.34
CA THR A 81 7.76 9.24 4.00
C THR A 81 8.42 9.41 2.64
N ALA A 82 7.67 9.89 1.67
CA ALA A 82 8.20 10.25 0.36
C ALA A 82 8.43 11.77 0.29
N ASN A 83 9.68 12.17 0.09
CA ASN A 83 10.08 13.55 -0.04
C ASN A 83 10.30 13.87 -1.52
N ILE A 84 9.50 14.77 -2.07
CA ILE A 84 9.52 15.13 -3.49
C ILE A 84 10.03 16.57 -3.64
N ARG A 85 11.03 16.75 -4.49
CA ARG A 85 11.74 18.02 -4.67
C ARG A 85 10.93 19.08 -5.41
N GLY A 86 10.22 18.68 -6.43
CA GLY A 86 9.48 19.62 -7.23
C GLY A 86 8.11 19.09 -7.67
N PRO A 87 7.01 19.63 -7.14
CA PRO A 87 6.87 20.63 -6.07
C PRO A 87 7.33 20.11 -4.71
N ARG A 88 7.67 20.99 -3.76
CA ARG A 88 8.10 20.61 -2.40
C ARG A 88 6.95 19.93 -1.65
N LEU A 89 6.94 18.62 -1.61
CA LEU A 89 5.88 17.83 -1.02
C LEU A 89 6.45 16.71 -0.17
N ASN A 90 5.77 16.42 0.94
CA ASN A 90 5.99 15.19 1.68
C ASN A 90 4.69 14.40 1.71
N PHE A 91 4.73 13.19 1.19
CA PHE A 91 3.69 12.20 1.40
C PHE A 91 4.09 11.33 2.59
N PHE A 92 3.21 11.20 3.53
CA PHE A 92 3.37 10.32 4.68
C PHE A 92 2.27 9.28 4.68
N ALA A 93 2.63 8.03 4.90
CA ALA A 93 1.68 6.96 5.16
C ALA A 93 2.22 6.03 6.24
N THR A 94 1.36 5.57 7.13
CA THR A 94 1.71 4.58 8.13
C THR A 94 0.58 3.59 8.34
N GLY A 95 0.93 2.36 8.65
CA GLY A 95 -0.04 1.32 8.92
C GLY A 95 0.52 0.22 9.81
N SER A 96 -0.38 -0.57 10.35
CA SER A 96 -0.06 -1.68 11.24
C SER A 96 -0.80 -2.95 10.81
N SER A 97 -0.06 -4.03 10.61
CA SER A 97 -0.64 -5.34 10.37
C SER A 97 -1.17 -6.01 11.65
N VAL A 98 -0.80 -5.50 12.82
CA VAL A 98 -1.32 -5.96 14.13
C VAL A 98 -2.70 -5.39 14.42
N HIS A 99 -2.84 -4.09 14.17
CA HIS A 99 -4.08 -3.35 14.47
C HIS A 99 -4.95 -3.14 13.22
N GLU A 100 -4.50 -3.64 12.08
CA GLU A 100 -5.23 -3.64 10.80
C GLU A 100 -5.73 -2.24 10.41
N TYR A 101 -4.85 -1.23 10.51
CA TYR A 101 -5.15 0.14 10.08
C TYR A 101 -4.10 0.66 9.09
N ILE A 102 -4.52 1.65 8.34
CA ILE A 102 -3.70 2.50 7.48
C ILE A 102 -4.13 3.96 7.67
N THR A 103 -3.18 4.87 7.64
CA THR A 103 -3.44 6.31 7.60
C THR A 103 -2.36 7.02 6.80
N GLY A 104 -2.64 8.24 6.36
CA GLY A 104 -1.64 9.02 5.62
C GLY A 104 -2.03 10.48 5.50
N ARG A 105 -1.04 11.30 5.20
CA ARG A 105 -1.17 12.74 5.07
C ARG A 105 -0.23 13.30 4.01
N LEU A 106 -0.66 14.37 3.36
CA LEU A 106 0.12 15.20 2.48
C LEU A 106 0.56 16.47 3.24
N PHE A 107 1.85 16.80 3.18
CA PHE A 107 2.38 18.06 3.70
C PHE A 107 2.86 18.92 2.53
N THR A 108 2.29 20.13 2.42
CA THR A 108 2.59 21.10 1.37
C THR A 108 3.27 22.36 1.92
N GLU A 109 3.18 22.59 3.23
CA GLU A 109 3.72 23.75 3.92
C GLU A 109 4.90 23.35 4.80
N ASP A 110 5.86 24.27 5.00
CA ASP A 110 7.07 24.09 5.83
C ASP A 110 7.92 22.87 5.47
N VAL A 111 7.78 22.38 4.24
CA VAL A 111 8.54 21.23 3.76
C VAL A 111 9.94 21.67 3.35
N ARG A 112 10.96 21.04 3.97
CA ARG A 112 12.34 21.24 3.55
C ARG A 112 12.55 20.64 2.16
N GLU A 113 13.14 21.42 1.24
CA GLU A 113 13.48 20.90 -0.08
C GLU A 113 14.60 19.86 0.03
N PRO A 114 14.38 18.62 -0.41
CA PRO A 114 15.42 17.62 -0.44
C PRO A 114 16.36 17.84 -1.66
N ASP A 115 17.60 17.39 -1.56
CA ASP A 115 18.55 17.44 -2.68
C ASP A 115 18.07 16.56 -3.87
N ARG A 116 17.35 15.49 -3.55
CA ARG A 116 16.76 14.52 -4.49
C ARG A 116 15.48 13.92 -3.92
N ASN A 117 14.67 13.31 -4.78
CA ASN A 117 13.50 12.59 -4.31
C ASN A 117 13.93 11.31 -3.60
N PHE A 118 13.31 11.00 -2.47
CA PHE A 118 13.55 9.74 -1.78
C PHE A 118 12.33 9.25 -1.00
N LEU A 119 12.25 7.93 -0.85
CA LEU A 119 11.32 7.24 0.04
C LEU A 119 12.10 6.75 1.26
N TYR A 120 11.70 7.22 2.43
CA TYR A 120 12.17 6.76 3.72
C TYR A 120 11.17 5.79 4.33
N SER A 121 11.64 4.62 4.73
CA SER A 121 10.83 3.58 5.39
C SER A 121 11.34 3.33 6.79
N GLN A 122 10.44 3.32 7.75
CA GLN A 122 10.71 2.86 9.12
C GLN A 122 9.78 1.69 9.45
N THR A 123 10.37 0.56 9.80
CA THR A 123 9.65 -0.64 10.20
C THR A 123 9.89 -0.94 11.67
N THR A 124 8.82 -1.07 12.43
CA THR A 124 8.85 -1.43 13.86
C THR A 124 8.19 -2.79 14.03
N THR A 125 8.93 -3.74 14.61
CA THR A 125 8.45 -5.07 14.99
C THR A 125 8.50 -5.17 16.52
N GLN A 126 7.47 -5.72 17.12
CA GLN A 126 7.42 -5.86 18.59
C GLN A 126 8.65 -6.62 19.12
N GLY A 127 9.35 -6.01 20.08
CA GLY A 127 10.53 -6.60 20.73
C GLY A 127 11.81 -6.57 19.88
N LYS A 128 11.84 -5.81 18.78
CA LYS A 128 13.03 -5.62 17.94
C LYS A 128 13.35 -4.14 17.78
N GLU A 129 14.61 -3.84 17.50
CA GLU A 129 15.03 -2.49 17.14
C GLU A 129 14.37 -2.06 15.82
N PRO A 130 13.94 -0.79 15.70
CA PRO A 130 13.39 -0.24 14.46
C PRO A 130 14.40 -0.38 13.31
N ARG A 131 13.91 -0.82 12.17
CA ARG A 131 14.70 -0.89 10.93
C ARG A 131 14.32 0.27 10.02
N THR A 132 15.31 0.94 9.46
CA THR A 132 15.12 2.04 8.52
C THR A 132 15.75 1.72 7.18
N SER A 133 15.12 2.20 6.11
CA SER A 133 15.64 2.14 4.73
C SER A 133 15.36 3.47 4.05
N THR A 134 16.30 3.93 3.23
CA THR A 134 16.12 5.10 2.38
C THR A 134 16.47 4.70 0.96
N ILE A 135 15.54 4.90 0.05
CA ILE A 135 15.75 4.65 -1.37
C ILE A 135 15.54 5.93 -2.17
N GLU A 136 16.34 6.12 -3.20
CA GLU A 136 16.15 7.18 -4.18
C GLU A 136 15.04 6.80 -5.12
N VAL A 137 14.15 7.77 -5.44
CA VAL A 137 13.03 7.59 -6.35
C VAL A 137 13.10 8.63 -7.46
N GLU A 138 13.08 8.18 -8.71
CA GLU A 138 13.23 9.05 -9.86
C GLU A 138 11.90 9.61 -10.36
N THR A 139 10.82 8.89 -10.08
CA THR A 139 9.46 9.20 -10.54
C THR A 139 8.57 9.68 -9.41
N SER A 140 7.42 10.25 -9.75
CA SER A 140 6.35 10.57 -8.79
C SER A 140 5.29 9.46 -8.66
N ASP A 141 5.53 8.29 -9.26
CA ASP A 141 4.61 7.15 -9.24
C ASP A 141 4.91 6.24 -8.03
N PRO A 142 3.99 6.13 -7.05
CA PRO A 142 4.17 5.24 -5.91
C PRO A 142 4.32 3.76 -6.26
N LEU A 143 3.72 3.29 -7.35
CA LEU A 143 3.88 1.90 -7.77
C LEU A 143 5.34 1.60 -8.14
N GLU A 144 6.02 2.56 -8.80
CA GLU A 144 7.45 2.48 -9.08
C GLU A 144 8.30 2.62 -7.81
N TRP A 145 7.89 3.44 -6.83
CA TRP A 145 8.58 3.49 -5.53
C TRP A 145 8.59 2.13 -4.85
N LEU A 146 7.46 1.42 -4.88
CA LEU A 146 7.37 0.07 -4.32
C LEU A 146 8.33 -0.90 -5.03
N ARG A 147 8.41 -0.85 -6.36
CA ARG A 147 9.34 -1.67 -7.14
C ARG A 147 10.78 -1.45 -6.69
N HIS A 148 11.22 -0.18 -6.66
CA HIS A 148 12.56 0.17 -6.17
C HIS A 148 12.80 -0.24 -4.71
N PHE A 149 11.78 -0.10 -3.86
CA PHE A 149 11.86 -0.53 -2.47
C PHE A 149 12.06 -2.03 -2.34
N TYR A 150 11.35 -2.82 -3.15
CA TYR A 150 11.53 -4.27 -3.15
C TYR A 150 12.92 -4.66 -3.64
N ASP A 151 13.39 -4.09 -4.71
CA ASP A 151 14.72 -4.39 -5.27
C ASP A 151 15.86 -4.03 -4.31
N GLN A 152 15.80 -2.87 -3.64
CA GLN A 152 16.89 -2.34 -2.84
C GLN A 152 16.80 -2.73 -1.35
N SER A 153 15.61 -2.73 -0.76
CA SER A 153 15.40 -2.96 0.68
C SER A 153 14.94 -4.38 1.00
N GLU A 154 14.00 -4.94 0.24
CA GLU A 154 13.51 -6.31 0.43
C GLU A 154 14.38 -7.36 -0.28
N GLN A 155 15.28 -6.93 -1.17
CA GLN A 155 16.22 -7.77 -1.91
C GLN A 155 15.54 -8.92 -2.68
N ARG A 156 14.37 -8.66 -3.18
CA ARG A 156 13.56 -9.55 -4.02
C ARG A 156 12.67 -8.75 -4.95
N PRO A 157 12.34 -9.25 -6.13
CA PRO A 157 11.43 -8.54 -7.02
C PRO A 157 10.02 -8.40 -6.43
N GLY A 158 9.43 -7.20 -6.58
CA GLY A 158 8.05 -6.92 -6.27
C GLY A 158 7.49 -5.90 -7.24
N ARG A 159 6.25 -6.11 -7.70
CA ARG A 159 5.56 -5.20 -8.63
C ARG A 159 4.14 -4.98 -8.19
N ALA A 160 3.73 -3.71 -8.15
CA ALA A 160 2.34 -3.33 -7.92
C ALA A 160 1.65 -2.99 -9.23
N TYR A 161 0.35 -3.28 -9.26
CA TYR A 161 -0.54 -3.00 -10.39
C TYR A 161 -1.81 -2.35 -9.88
N LYS A 162 -2.28 -1.34 -10.60
CA LYS A 162 -3.57 -0.70 -10.36
C LYS A 162 -4.55 -1.18 -11.42
N LEU A 163 -5.60 -1.84 -10.97
CA LEU A 163 -6.69 -2.37 -11.79
C LEU A 163 -7.89 -1.42 -11.72
N PRO A 164 -8.93 -1.59 -12.54
CA PRO A 164 -10.17 -0.84 -12.41
C PRO A 164 -10.82 -0.99 -11.02
N ASN A 165 -11.72 -0.05 -10.68
CA ASN A 165 -12.52 -0.05 -9.44
C ASN A 165 -11.66 -0.01 -8.17
N ASP A 166 -10.65 0.87 -8.13
CA ASP A 166 -9.74 1.04 -6.99
C ASP A 166 -9.12 -0.27 -6.49
N THR A 167 -8.96 -1.24 -7.38
CA THR A 167 -8.32 -2.52 -7.06
C THR A 167 -6.81 -2.43 -7.28
N TYR A 168 -6.05 -2.86 -6.29
CA TYR A 168 -4.59 -2.91 -6.36
C TYR A 168 -4.09 -4.33 -6.09
N VAL A 169 -3.01 -4.68 -6.78
CA VAL A 169 -2.38 -5.99 -6.67
C VAL A 169 -0.88 -5.82 -6.50
N LEU A 170 -0.30 -6.53 -5.54
CA LEU A 170 1.15 -6.68 -5.38
C LEU A 170 1.51 -8.13 -5.69
N ILE A 171 2.44 -8.34 -6.60
CA ILE A 171 3.10 -9.62 -6.82
C ILE A 171 4.51 -9.52 -6.24
N ALA A 172 4.82 -10.36 -5.26
CA ALA A 172 6.14 -10.42 -4.60
C ALA A 172 6.77 -11.79 -4.81
N ALA A 173 7.95 -11.81 -5.43
CA ALA A 173 8.70 -13.03 -5.66
C ALA A 173 9.13 -13.69 -4.35
N GLN A 174 9.17 -15.03 -4.33
CA GLN A 174 9.75 -15.83 -3.28
C GLN A 174 11.06 -16.48 -3.79
N PRO A 175 11.89 -17.08 -2.94
CA PRO A 175 13.07 -17.80 -3.41
C PRO A 175 12.68 -18.81 -4.52
N ASP A 176 13.53 -18.94 -5.54
CA ASP A 176 13.32 -19.85 -6.69
C ASP A 176 12.00 -19.58 -7.49
N PHE A 177 11.59 -18.32 -7.57
CA PHE A 177 10.41 -17.92 -8.35
C PHE A 177 10.64 -18.07 -9.87
N ASP A 178 9.56 -18.23 -10.62
CA ASP A 178 9.58 -18.26 -12.09
C ASP A 178 9.84 -16.85 -12.64
N GLN A 179 11.09 -16.57 -12.95
CA GLN A 179 11.54 -15.25 -13.41
C GLN A 179 10.91 -14.87 -14.74
N GLU A 180 10.85 -15.79 -15.71
CA GLU A 180 10.30 -15.50 -17.05
C GLU A 180 8.82 -15.13 -16.94
N TRP A 181 8.05 -15.88 -16.15
CA TRP A 181 6.66 -15.57 -15.90
C TRP A 181 6.50 -14.21 -15.18
N PHE A 182 7.31 -13.95 -14.14
CA PHE A 182 7.22 -12.70 -13.37
C PHE A 182 7.54 -11.47 -14.22
N GLU A 183 8.58 -11.53 -15.06
CA GLU A 183 8.98 -10.44 -15.95
C GLU A 183 7.97 -10.21 -17.09
N GLY A 184 7.29 -11.27 -17.54
CA GLY A 184 6.29 -11.22 -18.59
C GLY A 184 4.90 -10.77 -18.13
N LEU A 185 4.68 -10.58 -16.82
CA LEU A 185 3.37 -10.20 -16.29
C LEU A 185 2.89 -8.85 -16.82
N ASN A 186 1.65 -8.84 -17.28
CA ASN A 186 0.92 -7.63 -17.62
C ASN A 186 -0.38 -7.51 -16.80
N ILE A 187 -1.04 -6.36 -16.92
CA ILE A 187 -2.24 -6.03 -16.13
C ILE A 187 -3.41 -7.01 -16.37
N GLU A 188 -3.57 -7.52 -17.60
CA GLU A 188 -4.63 -8.45 -17.94
C GLU A 188 -4.41 -9.85 -17.33
N GLN A 189 -3.15 -10.29 -17.31
CA GLN A 189 -2.77 -11.55 -16.67
C GLN A 189 -2.94 -11.46 -15.15
N VAL A 190 -2.48 -10.35 -14.54
CA VAL A 190 -2.61 -10.13 -13.10
C VAL A 190 -4.08 -10.10 -12.66
N ALA A 191 -4.97 -9.52 -13.46
CA ALA A 191 -6.41 -9.52 -13.17
C ALA A 191 -7.03 -10.92 -13.11
N LYS A 192 -6.49 -11.88 -13.88
CA LYS A 192 -7.01 -13.25 -13.97
C LYS A 192 -6.45 -14.22 -12.95
N ILE A 193 -5.26 -13.96 -12.38
CA ILE A 193 -4.56 -14.91 -11.47
C ILE A 193 -5.46 -15.34 -10.30
N SER A 194 -6.22 -14.40 -9.72
CA SER A 194 -7.07 -14.70 -8.56
C SER A 194 -8.22 -15.67 -8.84
N ASP A 195 -8.59 -15.83 -10.10
CA ASP A 195 -9.69 -16.70 -10.50
C ASP A 195 -9.22 -18.13 -10.76
N GLU A 196 -7.91 -18.30 -11.00
CA GLU A 196 -7.28 -19.59 -11.32
C GLU A 196 -6.76 -20.33 -10.08
N GLU A 197 -6.56 -19.64 -8.95
CA GLU A 197 -5.98 -20.24 -7.75
C GLU A 197 -7.00 -20.84 -6.80
N GLU A 198 -6.66 -21.99 -6.22
CA GLU A 198 -7.54 -22.71 -5.29
C GLU A 198 -7.79 -21.93 -3.99
N PRO A 199 -9.00 -21.98 -3.39
CA PRO A 199 -9.33 -21.29 -2.14
C PRO A 199 -8.41 -21.62 -0.95
N LYS A 200 -7.79 -22.79 -0.94
CA LYS A 200 -6.87 -23.24 0.13
C LYS A 200 -5.57 -22.43 0.21
N THR A 201 -5.25 -21.67 -0.83
CA THR A 201 -4.05 -20.83 -0.87
C THR A 201 -4.33 -19.39 -0.48
N ARG A 202 -5.55 -19.08 -0.06
CA ARG A 202 -5.99 -17.72 0.27
C ARG A 202 -6.02 -17.49 1.78
N ALA A 203 -5.50 -16.34 2.20
CA ALA A 203 -5.69 -15.78 3.54
C ALA A 203 -6.27 -14.37 3.39
N THR A 204 -7.04 -13.92 4.38
CA THR A 204 -7.71 -12.61 4.34
C THR A 204 -7.38 -11.82 5.59
N ARG A 205 -7.02 -10.54 5.41
CA ARG A 205 -6.93 -9.52 6.46
C ARG A 205 -7.94 -8.42 6.19
N ARG A 206 -8.23 -7.61 7.21
CA ARG A 206 -9.16 -6.48 7.11
C ARG A 206 -8.46 -5.21 7.54
N PHE A 207 -8.49 -4.20 6.71
CA PHE A 207 -7.90 -2.90 7.02
C PHE A 207 -8.96 -1.81 7.01
N LYS A 208 -8.75 -0.78 7.84
CA LYS A 208 -9.54 0.45 7.87
C LYS A 208 -8.61 1.66 7.80
N PHE A 209 -9.14 2.78 7.33
CA PHE A 209 -8.46 4.06 7.47
C PHE A 209 -8.62 4.55 8.90
N ALA A 210 -7.52 4.96 9.54
CA ALA A 210 -7.55 5.55 10.87
C ALA A 210 -7.44 7.07 10.76
N CYS A 211 -8.48 7.77 11.21
CA CYS A 211 -8.42 9.20 11.44
C CYS A 211 -7.49 9.44 12.64
N GLY A 212 -6.43 10.23 12.44
CA GLY A 212 -5.46 10.59 13.48
C GLY A 212 -6.00 11.65 14.45
#